data_268bd10f843e023ced697d8a0a5a0aaa
#
_entry.id   268bd10f843e023ced697d8a0a5a0aaa
#
_cell.length_a   1.000
_cell.length_b   1.000
_cell.length_c   1.000
_cell.angle_alpha   90.00
_cell.angle_beta   90.00
_cell.angle_gamma   90.00
#
_symmetry.space_group_name_H-M   'P 1'
#
loop_
_entity.id
_entity.type
_entity.pdbx_description
1 polymer ?
#
loop_
_entity_poly.entity_id
_entity_poly.type
_entity_poly.pdbx_seq_one_letter_code
_entity_poly.pdbx_strand_id
1 'polypeptide(L)'
;MSEFDFLEEQGVSAALIKAAEEFRQEYGVSEEAKHRRIKPALPFYGKETLEMAMAAVLEQENLLLAGPKATGKNVLAENLAYIFGRPVYNVSFHVNTNSGDLIGTDTFVDNQVKLRKGSIYQCAEEGGFGILDEINMAKNDAVSVLHATLDYRRSIDVPGYDKIDLHPAARFIGTMNYGYAGTKELNEALVSRFLVIDMPAQNEETLGFIFNRMFPDAKKEAVEQFMGVFLDLQQKSMNSEISTKPLDLRGLLAAMKIVRTVLSPFSLKIGRAHV
;
A
#
# COMPACT_ATOMS: atom_id res chain seq x y z
N MET A 1 -3.98 -3.18 -23.79
CA MET A 1 -4.59 -2.61 -22.58
C MET A 1 -3.62 -1.56 -22.04
N SER A 2 -4.11 -0.32 -21.91
CA SER A 2 -3.36 0.79 -21.32
C SER A 2 -3.00 0.47 -19.87
N GLU A 3 -1.91 1.05 -19.33
CA GLU A 3 -1.56 0.91 -17.91
C GLU A 3 -2.66 1.44 -16.98
N PHE A 4 -3.56 2.27 -17.49
CA PHE A 4 -4.63 2.96 -16.76
C PHE A 4 -6.04 2.43 -17.03
N ASP A 5 -6.20 1.37 -17.86
CA ASP A 5 -7.53 0.81 -18.18
C ASP A 5 -8.37 0.56 -16.91
N PHE A 6 -7.72 0.10 -15.81
CA PHE A 6 -8.42 -0.16 -14.56
C PHE A 6 -8.92 1.10 -13.84
N LEU A 7 -8.36 2.28 -14.12
CA LEU A 7 -8.84 3.56 -13.61
C LEU A 7 -10.08 4.00 -14.40
N GLU A 8 -10.04 3.86 -15.72
CA GLU A 8 -11.16 4.17 -16.59
C GLU A 8 -12.34 3.24 -16.34
N GLU A 9 -12.09 1.93 -16.14
CA GLU A 9 -13.11 0.93 -15.77
C GLU A 9 -13.90 1.31 -14.51
N GLN A 10 -13.24 1.96 -13.55
CA GLN A 10 -13.85 2.46 -12.31
C GLN A 10 -14.48 3.86 -12.46
N GLY A 11 -14.31 4.49 -13.61
CA GLY A 11 -14.78 5.86 -13.87
C GLY A 11 -14.01 6.93 -13.11
N VAL A 12 -12.71 6.71 -12.84
CA VAL A 12 -11.82 7.73 -12.26
C VAL A 12 -11.76 8.94 -13.18
N SER A 13 -11.73 10.14 -12.62
CA SER A 13 -11.71 11.40 -13.36
C SER A 13 -10.58 11.44 -14.39
N ALA A 14 -10.91 11.70 -15.65
CA ALA A 14 -9.94 11.86 -16.72
C ALA A 14 -8.90 12.96 -16.43
N ALA A 15 -9.28 13.99 -15.67
CA ALA A 15 -8.36 15.04 -15.25
C ALA A 15 -7.28 14.50 -14.30
N LEU A 16 -7.63 13.62 -13.36
CA LEU A 16 -6.66 12.98 -12.45
C LEU A 16 -5.76 12.00 -13.18
N ILE A 17 -6.30 11.23 -14.13
CA ILE A 17 -5.49 10.33 -14.97
C ILE A 17 -4.46 11.13 -15.76
N LYS A 18 -4.89 12.20 -16.43
CA LYS A 18 -4.00 13.09 -17.17
C LYS A 18 -2.93 13.73 -16.28
N ALA A 19 -3.31 14.22 -15.10
CA ALA A 19 -2.35 14.80 -14.14
C ALA A 19 -1.31 13.78 -13.66
N ALA A 20 -1.70 12.51 -13.47
CA ALA A 20 -0.76 11.45 -13.14
C ALA A 20 0.21 11.13 -14.31
N GLU A 21 -0.25 11.21 -15.56
CA GLU A 21 0.61 11.07 -16.73
C GLU A 21 1.60 12.24 -16.83
N GLU A 22 1.14 13.48 -16.63
CA GLU A 22 1.98 14.68 -16.62
C GLU A 22 3.04 14.58 -15.50
N PHE A 23 2.66 14.14 -14.31
CA PHE A 23 3.60 13.88 -13.22
C PHE A 23 4.68 12.85 -13.59
N ARG A 24 4.33 11.76 -14.28
CA ARG A 24 5.31 10.77 -14.76
C ARG A 24 6.30 11.35 -15.78
N GLN A 25 5.83 12.27 -16.63
CA GLN A 25 6.67 12.94 -17.64
C GLN A 25 7.61 13.96 -16.99
N GLU A 26 7.11 14.69 -15.99
CA GLU A 26 7.90 15.70 -15.27
C GLU A 26 8.99 15.04 -14.42
N TYR A 27 8.65 13.96 -13.71
CA TYR A 27 9.57 13.31 -12.79
C TYR A 27 10.06 11.96 -13.33
N GLY A 28 11.17 11.97 -14.05
CA GLY A 28 11.86 10.75 -14.46
C GLY A 28 12.31 9.89 -13.27
N VAL A 29 12.72 8.66 -13.55
CA VAL A 29 13.29 7.74 -12.55
C VAL A 29 14.73 7.43 -12.97
N SER A 30 15.68 7.54 -12.02
CA SER A 30 17.09 7.21 -12.25
C SER A 30 17.25 5.73 -12.67
N GLU A 31 18.31 5.42 -13.40
CA GLU A 31 18.59 4.02 -13.80
C GLU A 31 18.73 3.11 -12.57
N GLU A 32 19.37 3.64 -11.51
CA GLU A 32 19.59 2.93 -10.25
C GLU A 32 18.27 2.60 -9.54
N ALA A 33 17.26 3.46 -9.62
CA ALA A 33 15.98 3.27 -8.96
C ALA A 33 14.93 2.54 -9.81
N LYS A 34 15.15 2.32 -11.11
CA LYS A 34 14.20 1.65 -12.01
C LYS A 34 13.77 0.27 -11.52
N HIS A 35 14.68 -0.49 -10.94
CA HIS A 35 14.39 -1.83 -10.42
C HIS A 35 13.41 -1.82 -9.24
N ARG A 36 13.19 -0.65 -8.60
CA ARG A 36 12.22 -0.46 -7.51
C ARG A 36 10.82 -0.07 -7.98
N ARG A 37 10.61 0.11 -9.29
CA ARG A 37 9.26 0.27 -9.83
C ARG A 37 8.54 -1.06 -9.77
N ILE A 38 7.38 -1.06 -9.15
CA ILE A 38 6.57 -2.27 -8.96
C ILE A 38 5.35 -2.22 -9.88
N LYS A 39 4.88 -3.40 -10.26
CA LYS A 39 3.53 -3.59 -10.81
C LYS A 39 2.70 -4.30 -9.75
N PRO A 40 1.64 -3.67 -9.21
CA PRO A 40 0.82 -4.28 -8.20
C PRO A 40 0.24 -5.62 -8.66
N ALA A 41 0.15 -6.58 -7.74
CA ALA A 41 -0.46 -7.88 -8.01
C ALA A 41 -1.98 -7.76 -8.29
N LEU A 42 -2.60 -6.72 -7.73
CA LEU A 42 -4.02 -6.41 -7.88
C LEU A 42 -4.21 -4.91 -8.07
N PRO A 43 -5.08 -4.47 -9.00
CA PRO A 43 -5.58 -3.12 -9.02
C PRO A 43 -6.34 -2.81 -7.72
N PHE A 44 -6.26 -1.57 -7.26
CA PHE A 44 -7.11 -1.11 -6.18
C PHE A 44 -8.47 -0.71 -6.75
N TYR A 45 -9.53 -1.24 -6.14
CA TYR A 45 -10.91 -0.90 -6.47
C TYR A 45 -11.51 -0.07 -5.32
N GLY A 46 -12.15 1.05 -5.67
CA GLY A 46 -12.71 2.02 -4.75
C GLY A 46 -12.45 3.44 -5.25
N LYS A 47 -13.26 3.88 -6.23
CA LYS A 47 -13.11 5.13 -6.98
C LYS A 47 -12.84 6.33 -6.08
N GLU A 48 -13.74 6.59 -5.11
CA GLU A 48 -13.67 7.79 -4.26
C GLU A 48 -12.38 7.85 -3.44
N THR A 49 -12.00 6.73 -2.83
CA THR A 49 -10.76 6.63 -2.05
C THR A 49 -9.53 6.82 -2.94
N LEU A 50 -9.57 6.25 -4.16
CA LEU A 50 -8.48 6.35 -5.11
C LEU A 50 -8.31 7.78 -5.63
N GLU A 51 -9.40 8.44 -6.01
CA GLU A 51 -9.39 9.84 -6.47
C GLU A 51 -8.88 10.79 -5.39
N MET A 52 -9.33 10.62 -4.13
CA MET A 52 -8.84 11.39 -2.99
C MET A 52 -7.34 11.19 -2.78
N ALA A 53 -6.88 9.95 -2.83
CA ALA A 53 -5.46 9.64 -2.66
C ALA A 53 -4.60 10.18 -3.82
N MET A 54 -5.08 10.09 -5.07
CA MET A 54 -4.39 10.67 -6.23
C MET A 54 -4.29 12.19 -6.14
N ALA A 55 -5.39 12.86 -5.75
CA ALA A 55 -5.39 14.31 -5.56
C ALA A 55 -4.39 14.74 -4.47
N ALA A 56 -4.37 14.04 -3.34
CA ALA A 56 -3.42 14.32 -2.26
C ALA A 56 -1.95 14.16 -2.71
N VAL A 57 -1.64 13.13 -3.48
CA VAL A 57 -0.30 12.92 -4.06
C VAL A 57 0.10 14.10 -4.96
N LEU A 58 -0.83 14.59 -5.79
CA LEU A 58 -0.59 15.73 -6.68
C LEU A 58 -0.35 17.03 -5.89
N GLU A 59 -1.08 17.23 -4.80
CA GLU A 59 -0.93 18.38 -3.89
C GLU A 59 0.25 18.25 -2.91
N GLN A 60 1.13 17.27 -3.12
CA GLN A 60 2.32 17.02 -2.31
C GLN A 60 2.05 16.59 -0.86
N GLU A 61 0.85 16.15 -0.55
CA GLU A 61 0.51 15.66 0.78
C GLU A 61 1.05 14.24 1.02
N ASN A 62 1.43 13.96 2.27
CA ASN A 62 1.69 12.60 2.72
C ASN A 62 0.37 11.97 3.18
N LEU A 63 0.21 10.67 2.95
CA LEU A 63 -1.02 9.95 3.23
C LEU A 63 -0.88 9.04 4.45
N LEU A 64 -1.89 8.98 5.31
CA LEU A 64 -2.06 7.94 6.31
C LEU A 64 -3.33 7.15 6.01
N LEU A 65 -3.16 5.94 5.51
CA LEU A 65 -4.25 5.02 5.24
C LEU A 65 -4.59 4.27 6.52
N ALA A 66 -5.68 4.66 7.17
CA ALA A 66 -6.12 4.11 8.44
C ALA A 66 -7.36 3.22 8.26
N GLY A 67 -7.47 2.14 9.02
CA GLY A 67 -8.66 1.30 8.93
C GLY A 67 -8.47 -0.13 9.42
N PRO A 68 -9.55 -0.93 9.45
CA PRO A 68 -9.50 -2.33 9.81
C PRO A 68 -8.54 -3.15 8.94
N LYS A 69 -8.23 -4.37 9.38
CA LYS A 69 -7.47 -5.31 8.54
C LYS A 69 -8.21 -5.64 7.26
N ALA A 70 -7.45 -6.00 6.23
CA ALA A 70 -7.97 -6.45 4.93
C ALA A 70 -8.76 -5.39 4.11
N THR A 71 -8.63 -4.10 4.41
CA THR A 71 -9.26 -3.02 3.64
C THR A 71 -8.47 -2.57 2.41
N GLY A 72 -7.30 -3.18 2.14
CA GLY A 72 -6.52 -2.88 0.94
C GLY A 72 -5.54 -1.71 1.05
N LYS A 73 -5.16 -1.27 2.27
CA LYS A 73 -4.22 -0.15 2.50
C LYS A 73 -2.92 -0.28 1.68
N ASN A 74 -2.22 -1.40 1.81
CA ASN A 74 -0.97 -1.62 1.08
C ASN A 74 -1.21 -1.75 -0.43
N VAL A 75 -2.34 -2.34 -0.83
CA VAL A 75 -2.74 -2.40 -2.25
C VAL A 75 -2.90 -1.00 -2.82
N LEU A 76 -3.57 -0.09 -2.09
CA LEU A 76 -3.71 1.32 -2.52
C LEU A 76 -2.35 2.01 -2.62
N ALA A 77 -1.49 1.87 -1.60
CA ALA A 77 -0.16 2.48 -1.59
C ALA A 77 0.70 2.01 -2.78
N GLU A 78 0.71 0.71 -3.07
CA GLU A 78 1.40 0.14 -4.23
C GLU A 78 0.80 0.61 -5.57
N ASN A 79 -0.53 0.70 -5.65
CA ASN A 79 -1.20 1.22 -6.85
C ASN A 79 -0.89 2.70 -7.09
N LEU A 80 -0.83 3.53 -6.05
CA LEU A 80 -0.42 4.93 -6.19
C LEU A 80 1.01 5.02 -6.74
N ALA A 81 1.96 4.27 -6.19
CA ALA A 81 3.32 4.25 -6.71
C ALA A 81 3.38 3.81 -8.19
N TYR A 82 2.56 2.84 -8.57
CA TYR A 82 2.43 2.39 -9.96
C TYR A 82 1.79 3.46 -10.85
N ILE A 83 0.68 4.07 -10.44
CA ILE A 83 -0.03 5.13 -11.17
C ILE A 83 0.90 6.33 -11.44
N PHE A 84 1.67 6.75 -10.46
CA PHE A 84 2.61 7.86 -10.57
C PHE A 84 4.00 7.45 -11.10
N GLY A 85 4.19 6.16 -11.42
CA GLY A 85 5.43 5.64 -11.99
C GLY A 85 6.66 5.76 -11.10
N ARG A 86 6.49 5.78 -9.76
CA ARG A 86 7.58 6.02 -8.81
C ARG A 86 8.22 4.74 -8.28
N PRO A 87 9.52 4.78 -7.93
CA PRO A 87 10.18 3.70 -7.22
C PRO A 87 9.64 3.59 -5.79
N VAL A 88 9.54 2.37 -5.26
CA VAL A 88 8.97 2.08 -3.94
C VAL A 88 10.06 1.78 -2.92
N TYR A 89 9.92 2.38 -1.74
CA TYR A 89 10.78 2.18 -0.58
C TYR A 89 9.93 1.76 0.61
N ASN A 90 9.90 0.46 0.88
CA ASN A 90 9.08 -0.10 1.96
C ASN A 90 9.83 -0.06 3.29
N VAL A 91 9.13 0.35 4.34
CA VAL A 91 9.56 0.26 5.74
C VAL A 91 8.45 -0.41 6.53
N SER A 92 8.70 -1.61 7.03
CA SER A 92 7.79 -2.29 7.96
C SER A 92 8.17 -1.93 9.38
N PHE A 93 7.30 -1.20 10.06
CA PHE A 93 7.56 -0.76 11.43
C PHE A 93 7.24 -1.85 12.44
N HIS A 94 8.08 -1.95 13.45
CA HIS A 94 7.90 -2.85 14.59
C HIS A 94 8.54 -2.22 15.83
N VAL A 95 8.33 -2.85 17.00
CA VAL A 95 8.77 -2.30 18.30
C VAL A 95 10.29 -2.09 18.43
N ASN A 96 11.10 -2.71 17.57
CA ASN A 96 12.56 -2.57 17.56
C ASN A 96 13.07 -1.69 16.41
N THR A 97 12.20 -1.12 15.58
CA THR A 97 12.59 -0.14 14.55
C THR A 97 13.25 1.07 15.23
N ASN A 98 14.39 1.48 14.73
CA ASN A 98 15.15 2.63 15.22
C ASN A 98 15.40 3.66 14.10
N SER A 99 15.87 4.84 14.47
CA SER A 99 16.14 5.93 13.52
C SER A 99 17.18 5.58 12.47
N GLY A 100 18.17 4.77 12.83
CA GLY A 100 19.20 4.32 11.90
C GLY A 100 18.67 3.40 10.80
N ASP A 101 17.66 2.60 11.09
CA ASP A 101 16.99 1.76 10.09
C ASP A 101 16.25 2.63 9.05
N LEU A 102 15.75 3.80 9.47
CA LEU A 102 14.96 4.71 8.65
C LEU A 102 15.84 5.62 7.78
N ILE A 103 16.77 6.30 8.42
CA ILE A 103 17.60 7.35 7.80
C ILE A 103 18.94 6.80 7.33
N GLY A 104 19.59 6.00 8.16
CA GLY A 104 20.88 5.40 7.85
C GLY A 104 21.80 5.28 9.06
N THR A 105 22.87 4.55 8.87
CA THR A 105 23.89 4.29 9.90
C THR A 105 25.29 4.45 9.30
N ASP A 106 26.23 4.86 10.14
CA ASP A 106 27.63 4.91 9.76
C ASP A 106 28.17 3.50 9.50
N THR A 107 28.91 3.38 8.42
CA THR A 107 29.65 2.16 8.08
C THR A 107 31.07 2.52 7.73
N PHE A 108 32.01 1.63 8.06
CA PHE A 108 33.41 1.79 7.73
C PHE A 108 33.73 0.99 6.45
N VAL A 109 33.97 1.71 5.35
CA VAL A 109 34.26 1.12 4.04
C VAL A 109 35.41 1.90 3.42
N ASP A 110 36.36 1.21 2.80
CA ASP A 110 37.52 1.81 2.13
C ASP A 110 38.32 2.78 3.01
N ASN A 111 38.51 2.41 4.29
CA ASN A 111 39.22 3.23 5.28
C ASN A 111 38.55 4.58 5.60
N GLN A 112 37.26 4.72 5.32
CA GLN A 112 36.44 5.92 5.55
C GLN A 112 35.10 5.56 6.22
N VAL A 113 34.61 6.46 7.06
CA VAL A 113 33.25 6.40 7.55
C VAL A 113 32.32 6.94 6.47
N LYS A 114 31.31 6.15 6.09
CA LYS A 114 30.30 6.51 5.09
C LYS A 114 28.91 6.21 5.61
N LEU A 115 27.96 7.07 5.29
CA LEU A 115 26.53 6.82 5.59
C LEU A 115 26.01 5.68 4.72
N ARG A 116 25.59 4.58 5.34
CA ARG A 116 24.74 3.59 4.71
C ARG A 116 23.30 4.09 4.75
N LYS A 117 22.82 4.64 3.64
CA LYS A 117 21.50 5.27 3.52
C LYS A 117 20.38 4.30 3.84
N GLY A 118 19.46 4.68 4.72
CA GLY A 118 18.22 3.97 5.02
C GLY A 118 17.16 4.19 3.94
N SER A 119 16.05 3.44 4.04
CA SER A 119 14.99 3.48 3.02
C SER A 119 14.33 4.85 2.88
N ILE A 120 14.15 5.59 3.98
CA ILE A 120 13.56 6.94 3.95
C ILE A 120 14.49 7.92 3.25
N TYR A 121 15.80 7.85 3.55
CA TYR A 121 16.81 8.69 2.90
C TYR A 121 16.84 8.45 1.39
N GLN A 122 16.90 7.18 0.97
CA GLN A 122 16.90 6.83 -0.46
C GLN A 122 15.62 7.29 -1.15
N CYS A 123 14.45 7.08 -0.50
CA CYS A 123 13.16 7.55 -1.00
C CYS A 123 13.15 9.07 -1.23
N ALA A 124 13.66 9.81 -0.25
CA ALA A 124 13.74 11.27 -0.31
C ALA A 124 14.64 11.77 -1.44
N GLU A 125 15.80 11.14 -1.64
CA GLU A 125 16.78 11.50 -2.66
C GLU A 125 16.31 11.15 -4.08
N GLU A 126 15.72 9.96 -4.27
CA GLU A 126 15.32 9.42 -5.57
C GLU A 126 13.88 9.83 -5.99
N GLY A 127 13.19 10.59 -5.17
CA GLY A 127 11.81 10.97 -5.45
C GLY A 127 10.86 9.78 -5.48
N GLY A 128 11.10 8.80 -4.62
CA GLY A 128 10.30 7.61 -4.51
C GLY A 128 9.02 7.78 -3.71
N PHE A 129 8.22 6.71 -3.64
CA PHE A 129 7.12 6.59 -2.69
C PHE A 129 7.56 5.70 -1.53
N GLY A 130 7.64 6.28 -0.33
CA GLY A 130 7.95 5.59 0.91
C GLY A 130 6.68 4.98 1.50
N ILE A 131 6.57 3.66 1.49
CA ILE A 131 5.44 2.96 2.12
C ILE A 131 5.85 2.62 3.55
N LEU A 132 5.19 3.28 4.52
CA LEU A 132 5.45 3.19 5.95
C LEU A 132 4.44 2.24 6.57
N ASP A 133 4.70 0.93 6.48
CA ASP A 133 3.74 -0.10 6.87
C ASP A 133 3.70 -0.28 8.39
N GLU A 134 2.47 -0.27 8.95
CA GLU A 134 2.20 -0.38 10.39
C GLU A 134 2.94 0.68 11.23
N ILE A 135 2.95 1.94 10.76
CA ILE A 135 3.71 3.04 11.38
C ILE A 135 3.40 3.21 12.89
N ASN A 136 2.21 2.85 13.32
CA ASN A 136 1.78 2.89 14.73
C ASN A 136 2.44 1.82 15.62
N MET A 137 3.19 0.86 15.05
CA MET A 137 3.91 -0.15 15.83
C MET A 137 5.26 0.34 16.33
N ALA A 138 5.82 1.38 15.75
CA ALA A 138 7.10 1.96 16.16
C ALA A 138 7.02 2.68 17.51
N LYS A 139 8.19 2.87 18.12
CA LYS A 139 8.35 3.78 19.27
C LYS A 139 8.39 5.23 18.78
N ASN A 140 7.87 6.16 19.59
CA ASN A 140 7.89 7.58 19.24
C ASN A 140 9.29 8.12 18.92
N ASP A 141 10.31 7.67 19.65
CA ASP A 141 11.70 8.09 19.43
C ASP A 141 12.20 7.72 18.03
N ALA A 142 11.82 6.54 17.52
CA ALA A 142 12.20 6.10 16.19
C ALA A 142 11.56 6.96 15.08
N VAL A 143 10.29 7.33 15.24
CA VAL A 143 9.55 8.11 14.23
C VAL A 143 9.76 9.62 14.34
N SER A 144 10.37 10.10 15.44
CA SER A 144 10.66 11.54 15.62
C SER A 144 11.54 12.13 14.52
N VAL A 145 12.44 11.32 13.95
CA VAL A 145 13.32 11.70 12.84
C VAL A 145 12.55 12.00 11.54
N LEU A 146 11.30 11.53 11.44
CA LEU A 146 10.46 11.75 10.25
C LEU A 146 9.74 13.10 10.28
N HIS A 147 9.75 13.83 11.40
CA HIS A 147 8.97 15.07 11.51
C HIS A 147 9.37 16.12 10.47
N ALA A 148 10.67 16.34 10.25
CA ALA A 148 11.13 17.29 9.24
C ALA A 148 10.98 16.76 7.80
N THR A 149 10.96 15.45 7.64
CA THR A 149 10.75 14.77 6.35
C THR A 149 9.29 14.91 5.91
N LEU A 150 8.36 14.80 6.86
CA LEU A 150 6.92 14.74 6.59
C LEU A 150 6.21 16.10 6.65
N ASP A 151 6.85 17.15 7.17
CA ASP A 151 6.24 18.47 7.23
C ASP A 151 6.74 19.41 6.10
N TYR A 152 6.34 20.68 6.16
CA TYR A 152 6.66 21.69 5.15
C TYR A 152 8.16 21.86 4.89
N ARG A 153 9.03 21.47 5.82
CA ARG A 153 10.49 21.53 5.65
C ARG A 153 11.02 20.57 4.60
N ARG A 154 10.34 19.45 4.43
CA ARG A 154 10.65 18.42 3.42
C ARG A 154 12.16 18.17 3.33
N SER A 155 12.77 17.84 4.45
CA SER A 155 14.23 17.69 4.53
C SER A 155 14.65 16.61 5.52
N ILE A 156 15.82 16.06 5.30
CA ILE A 156 16.50 15.13 6.21
C ILE A 156 17.83 15.74 6.62
N ASP A 157 18.04 15.87 7.92
CA ASP A 157 19.28 16.34 8.51
C ASP A 157 19.89 15.20 9.32
N VAL A 158 21.07 14.74 8.89
CA VAL A 158 21.80 13.66 9.55
C VAL A 158 23.07 14.25 10.14
N PRO A 159 23.27 14.20 11.48
CA PRO A 159 24.45 14.74 12.12
C PRO A 159 25.75 14.21 11.49
N GLY A 160 26.63 15.12 11.09
CA GLY A 160 27.90 14.78 10.44
C GLY A 160 27.86 14.60 8.92
N TYR A 161 26.69 14.79 8.32
CA TYR A 161 26.47 14.77 6.87
C TYR A 161 25.71 15.99 6.40
N ASP A 162 25.71 16.25 5.10
CA ASP A 162 24.94 17.34 4.52
C ASP A 162 23.42 17.09 4.67
N LYS A 163 22.71 18.17 5.02
CA LYS A 163 21.26 18.17 4.96
C LYS A 163 20.81 17.98 3.52
N ILE A 164 19.84 17.10 3.28
CA ILE A 164 19.21 16.95 1.98
C ILE A 164 17.77 17.47 2.00
N ASP A 165 17.37 18.12 0.93
CA ASP A 165 15.97 18.42 0.66
C ASP A 165 15.34 17.27 -0.11
N LEU A 166 14.07 16.98 0.15
CA LEU A 166 13.34 15.91 -0.53
C LEU A 166 13.17 16.27 -2.01
N HIS A 167 13.40 15.28 -2.86
CA HIS A 167 13.04 15.38 -4.26
C HIS A 167 11.53 15.76 -4.41
N PRO A 168 11.14 16.66 -5.33
CA PRO A 168 9.76 17.12 -5.47
C PRO A 168 8.72 16.01 -5.64
N ALA A 169 9.11 14.90 -6.27
CA ALA A 169 8.25 13.73 -6.47
C ALA A 169 8.12 12.81 -5.24
N ALA A 170 8.94 12.99 -4.20
CA ALA A 170 8.90 12.10 -3.03
C ALA A 170 7.58 12.25 -2.26
N ARG A 171 6.95 11.11 -1.91
CA ARG A 171 5.75 11.03 -1.08
C ARG A 171 5.88 9.92 -0.06
N PHE A 172 5.25 10.10 1.10
CA PHE A 172 5.19 9.06 2.11
C PHE A 172 3.75 8.65 2.36
N ILE A 173 3.53 7.34 2.38
CA ILE A 173 2.21 6.73 2.55
C ILE A 173 2.29 5.80 3.75
N GLY A 174 1.80 6.27 4.90
CA GLY A 174 1.68 5.47 6.10
C GLY A 174 0.49 4.52 6.04
N THR A 175 0.62 3.33 6.61
CA THR A 175 -0.53 2.46 6.87
C THR A 175 -0.66 2.22 8.36
N MET A 176 -1.89 2.20 8.85
CA MET A 176 -2.21 1.98 10.24
C MET A 176 -3.45 1.10 10.37
N ASN A 177 -3.35 0.09 11.23
CA ASN A 177 -4.51 -0.68 11.64
C ASN A 177 -5.02 -0.16 12.98
N TYR A 178 -6.35 -0.09 13.15
CA TYR A 178 -7.01 0.26 14.40
C TYR A 178 -8.19 -0.67 14.70
N GLY A 179 -8.76 -0.56 15.90
CA GLY A 179 -9.97 -1.27 16.28
C GLY A 179 -9.77 -2.69 16.80
N TYR A 180 -8.54 -3.10 17.18
CA TYR A 180 -8.31 -4.39 17.83
C TYR A 180 -7.23 -4.32 18.91
N ALA A 181 -7.23 -5.31 19.80
CA ALA A 181 -6.30 -5.38 20.91
C ALA A 181 -4.83 -5.40 20.45
N GLY A 182 -4.03 -4.50 21.00
CA GLY A 182 -2.59 -4.37 20.68
C GLY A 182 -2.25 -3.29 19.67
N THR A 183 -3.24 -2.58 19.08
CA THR A 183 -2.96 -1.40 18.28
C THR A 183 -2.59 -0.23 19.20
N LYS A 184 -1.55 0.51 18.83
CA LYS A 184 -1.16 1.75 19.49
C LYS A 184 -1.73 2.93 18.72
N GLU A 185 -2.07 3.97 19.44
CA GLU A 185 -2.36 5.26 18.84
C GLU A 185 -1.06 5.93 18.39
N LEU A 186 -1.10 6.58 17.24
CA LEU A 186 0.00 7.42 16.79
C LEU A 186 0.01 8.73 17.60
N ASN A 187 1.20 9.26 17.80
CA ASN A 187 1.37 10.60 18.35
C ASN A 187 0.69 11.62 17.44
N GLU A 188 -0.13 12.52 18.03
CA GLU A 188 -0.86 13.56 17.32
C GLU A 188 0.04 14.44 16.45
N ALA A 189 1.25 14.76 16.93
CA ALA A 189 2.23 15.52 16.17
C ALA A 189 2.68 14.81 14.89
N LEU A 190 2.67 13.48 14.86
CA LEU A 190 2.96 12.71 13.65
C LEU A 190 1.74 12.64 12.74
N VAL A 191 0.56 12.38 13.30
CA VAL A 191 -0.71 12.32 12.55
C VAL A 191 -0.98 13.62 11.81
N SER A 192 -0.72 14.78 12.43
CA SER A 192 -0.93 16.10 11.82
C SER A 192 -0.08 16.38 10.57
N ARG A 193 0.86 15.51 10.23
CA ARG A 193 1.72 15.60 9.04
C ARG A 193 1.23 14.74 7.87
N PHE A 194 0.08 14.12 8.05
CA PHE A 194 -0.55 13.28 7.03
C PHE A 194 -1.98 13.76 6.73
N LEU A 195 -2.38 13.64 5.48
CA LEU A 195 -3.78 13.56 5.14
C LEU A 195 -4.27 12.15 5.49
N VAL A 196 -5.20 12.05 6.44
CA VAL A 196 -5.75 10.75 6.88
C VAL A 196 -6.88 10.33 5.96
N ILE A 197 -6.78 9.13 5.41
CA ILE A 197 -7.85 8.49 4.65
C ILE A 197 -8.33 7.27 5.42
N ASP A 198 -9.58 7.31 5.89
CA ASP A 198 -10.23 6.15 6.48
C ASP A 198 -10.61 5.15 5.38
N MET A 199 -9.99 3.98 5.44
CA MET A 199 -10.18 2.93 4.45
C MET A 199 -11.51 2.19 4.73
N PRO A 200 -12.47 2.27 3.81
CA PRO A 200 -13.75 1.60 4.02
C PRO A 200 -13.60 0.07 4.05
N ALA A 201 -14.51 -0.58 4.74
CA ALA A 201 -14.66 -2.02 4.64
C ALA A 201 -15.01 -2.41 3.20
N GLN A 202 -14.56 -3.59 2.75
CA GLN A 202 -14.85 -4.08 1.41
C GLN A 202 -16.35 -4.31 1.26
N ASN A 203 -16.93 -3.75 0.20
CA ASN A 203 -18.33 -3.99 -0.17
C ASN A 203 -18.44 -5.08 -1.25
N GLU A 204 -19.68 -5.48 -1.54
CA GLU A 204 -19.97 -6.54 -2.51
C GLU A 204 -19.44 -6.19 -3.91
N GLU A 205 -19.58 -4.95 -4.35
CA GLU A 205 -19.14 -4.49 -5.65
C GLU A 205 -17.60 -4.61 -5.79
N THR A 206 -16.86 -4.09 -4.80
CA THR A 206 -15.39 -4.17 -4.77
C THR A 206 -14.90 -5.63 -4.73
N LEU A 207 -15.54 -6.47 -3.92
CA LEU A 207 -15.22 -7.90 -3.90
C LEU A 207 -15.52 -8.56 -5.25
N GLY A 208 -16.63 -8.21 -5.89
CA GLY A 208 -16.98 -8.68 -7.23
C GLY A 208 -15.90 -8.37 -8.26
N PHE A 209 -15.38 -7.16 -8.29
CA PHE A 209 -14.25 -6.79 -9.17
C PHE A 209 -12.99 -7.62 -8.87
N ILE A 210 -12.63 -7.76 -7.60
CA ILE A 210 -11.46 -8.53 -7.17
C ILE A 210 -11.60 -10.00 -7.59
N PHE A 211 -12.74 -10.63 -7.32
CA PHE A 211 -12.95 -12.04 -7.63
C PHE A 211 -12.99 -12.29 -9.14
N ASN A 212 -13.71 -11.48 -9.90
CA ASN A 212 -13.79 -11.61 -11.36
C ASN A 212 -12.42 -11.42 -12.02
N ARG A 213 -11.61 -10.51 -11.51
CA ARG A 213 -10.23 -10.29 -12.02
C ARG A 213 -9.31 -11.47 -11.72
N MET A 214 -9.40 -12.03 -10.51
CA MET A 214 -8.53 -13.12 -10.08
C MET A 214 -8.96 -14.49 -10.56
N PHE A 215 -10.26 -14.68 -10.79
CA PHE A 215 -10.87 -15.97 -11.14
C PHE A 215 -11.84 -15.83 -12.32
N PRO A 216 -11.36 -15.38 -13.50
CA PRO A 216 -12.24 -15.10 -14.64
C PRO A 216 -13.00 -16.35 -15.14
N ASP A 217 -12.46 -17.56 -14.87
CA ASP A 217 -13.05 -18.83 -15.28
C ASP A 217 -13.88 -19.49 -14.15
N ALA A 218 -14.03 -18.84 -12.99
CA ALA A 218 -14.81 -19.40 -11.89
C ALA A 218 -16.31 -19.32 -12.19
N LYS A 219 -17.06 -20.33 -11.75
CA LYS A 219 -18.52 -20.30 -11.85
C LYS A 219 -19.07 -19.16 -10.98
N LYS A 220 -20.00 -18.39 -11.52
CA LYS A 220 -20.60 -17.23 -10.86
C LYS A 220 -21.17 -17.58 -9.49
N GLU A 221 -21.88 -18.71 -9.39
CA GLU A 221 -22.47 -19.19 -8.14
C GLU A 221 -21.42 -19.46 -7.05
N ALA A 222 -20.24 -19.97 -7.43
CA ALA A 222 -19.16 -20.21 -6.49
C ALA A 222 -18.56 -18.89 -6.00
N VAL A 223 -18.36 -17.92 -6.88
CA VAL A 223 -17.89 -16.59 -6.52
C VAL A 223 -18.86 -15.91 -5.54
N GLU A 224 -20.17 -15.94 -5.86
CA GLU A 224 -21.22 -15.36 -5.00
C GLU A 224 -21.24 -16.02 -3.61
N GLN A 225 -21.07 -17.33 -3.52
CA GLN A 225 -21.01 -18.04 -2.24
C GLN A 225 -19.79 -17.60 -1.41
N PHE A 226 -18.60 -17.52 -2.00
CA PHE A 226 -17.40 -17.08 -1.28
C PHE A 226 -17.50 -15.62 -0.85
N MET A 227 -18.04 -14.74 -1.69
CA MET A 227 -18.28 -13.34 -1.34
C MET A 227 -19.28 -13.24 -0.18
N GLY A 228 -20.39 -13.98 -0.26
CA GLY A 228 -21.40 -13.99 0.79
C GLY A 228 -20.83 -14.43 2.15
N VAL A 229 -20.01 -15.49 2.18
CA VAL A 229 -19.31 -15.92 3.41
C VAL A 229 -18.39 -14.82 3.96
N PHE A 230 -17.64 -14.14 3.10
CA PHE A 230 -16.75 -13.08 3.55
C PHE A 230 -17.52 -11.89 4.12
N LEU A 231 -18.58 -11.44 3.44
CA LEU A 231 -19.43 -10.34 3.90
C LEU A 231 -20.16 -10.66 5.20
N ASP A 232 -20.65 -11.90 5.37
CA ASP A 232 -21.28 -12.35 6.62
C ASP A 232 -20.28 -12.34 7.79
N LEU A 233 -19.08 -12.86 7.59
CA LEU A 233 -18.01 -12.81 8.58
C LEU A 233 -17.62 -11.36 8.92
N GLN A 234 -17.56 -10.49 7.92
CA GLN A 234 -17.26 -9.06 8.11
C GLN A 234 -18.36 -8.39 8.96
N GLN A 235 -19.64 -8.62 8.64
CA GLN A 235 -20.76 -8.08 9.39
C GLN A 235 -20.77 -8.56 10.84
N LYS A 236 -20.56 -9.86 11.07
CA LYS A 236 -20.48 -10.45 12.42
C LYS A 236 -19.31 -9.89 13.22
N SER A 237 -18.18 -9.64 12.58
CA SER A 237 -17.03 -9.03 13.23
C SER A 237 -17.29 -7.56 13.60
N MET A 238 -17.94 -6.81 12.72
CA MET A 238 -18.35 -5.42 13.00
C MET A 238 -19.33 -5.34 14.18
N ASN A 239 -20.23 -6.31 14.29
CA ASN A 239 -21.16 -6.45 15.42
C ASN A 239 -20.50 -7.00 16.70
N SER A 240 -19.18 -7.25 16.68
CA SER A 240 -18.46 -7.87 17.81
C SER A 240 -18.92 -9.28 18.19
N GLU A 241 -19.61 -9.98 17.29
CA GLU A 241 -20.08 -11.36 17.49
C GLU A 241 -18.92 -12.36 17.33
N ILE A 242 -17.95 -12.05 16.50
CA ILE A 242 -16.73 -12.84 16.28
C ILE A 242 -15.49 -11.94 16.29
N SER A 243 -14.32 -12.55 16.51
CA SER A 243 -13.06 -11.81 16.41
C SER A 243 -12.73 -11.44 14.97
N THR A 244 -11.86 -10.41 14.78
CA THR A 244 -11.37 -9.99 13.45
C THR A 244 -10.40 -10.98 12.81
N LYS A 245 -9.99 -12.06 13.51
CA LYS A 245 -9.01 -13.04 13.01
C LYS A 245 -9.41 -13.73 11.70
N PRO A 246 -10.69 -14.16 11.51
CA PRO A 246 -11.10 -14.79 10.26
C PRO A 246 -11.24 -13.83 9.08
N LEU A 247 -11.22 -12.52 9.30
CA LEU A 247 -11.31 -11.51 8.25
C LEU A 247 -9.96 -11.33 7.54
N ASP A 248 -9.60 -12.28 6.72
CA ASP A 248 -8.41 -12.19 5.86
C ASP A 248 -8.79 -12.49 4.40
N LEU A 249 -8.98 -11.41 3.64
CA LEU A 249 -9.25 -11.52 2.20
C LEU A 249 -8.12 -12.25 1.46
N ARG A 250 -6.86 -12.07 1.88
CA ARG A 250 -5.72 -12.79 1.26
C ARG A 250 -5.83 -14.30 1.49
N GLY A 251 -6.20 -14.70 2.70
CA GLY A 251 -6.45 -16.10 3.04
C GLY A 251 -7.60 -16.70 2.24
N LEU A 252 -8.69 -15.96 2.07
CA LEU A 252 -9.83 -16.38 1.25
C LEU A 252 -9.42 -16.54 -0.23
N LEU A 253 -8.75 -15.57 -0.80
CA LEU A 253 -8.25 -15.63 -2.18
C LEU A 253 -7.24 -16.77 -2.38
N ALA A 254 -6.37 -17.02 -1.40
CA ALA A 254 -5.45 -18.15 -1.42
C ALA A 254 -6.20 -19.50 -1.37
N ALA A 255 -7.20 -19.64 -0.52
CA ALA A 255 -8.05 -20.83 -0.47
C ALA A 255 -8.75 -21.09 -1.81
N MET A 256 -9.30 -20.07 -2.45
CA MET A 256 -9.93 -20.21 -3.77
C MET A 256 -8.91 -20.64 -4.86
N LYS A 257 -7.69 -20.10 -4.82
CA LYS A 257 -6.60 -20.55 -5.73
C LYS A 257 -6.30 -22.03 -5.55
N ILE A 258 -6.22 -22.50 -4.31
CA ILE A 258 -5.98 -23.91 -3.99
C ILE A 258 -7.13 -24.77 -4.50
N VAL A 259 -8.38 -24.39 -4.21
CA VAL A 259 -9.58 -25.10 -4.68
C VAL A 259 -9.58 -25.20 -6.21
N ARG A 260 -9.31 -24.11 -6.91
CA ARG A 260 -9.19 -24.11 -8.38
C ARG A 260 -8.11 -25.10 -8.88
N THR A 261 -6.95 -25.12 -8.24
CA THR A 261 -5.83 -25.98 -8.63
C THR A 261 -6.12 -27.45 -8.35
N VAL A 262 -6.74 -27.77 -7.23
CA VAL A 262 -7.02 -29.16 -6.80
C VAL A 262 -8.23 -29.74 -7.52
N LEU A 263 -9.30 -28.98 -7.71
CA LEU A 263 -10.54 -29.48 -8.30
C LEU A 263 -10.56 -29.44 -9.84
N SER A 264 -9.80 -28.57 -10.47
CA SER A 264 -9.70 -28.50 -11.95
C SER A 264 -9.22 -29.80 -12.61
N PRO A 265 -8.21 -30.54 -12.08
CA PRO A 265 -7.82 -31.84 -12.64
C PRO A 265 -8.85 -32.95 -12.40
N PHE A 266 -9.66 -32.88 -11.34
CA PHE A 266 -10.68 -33.90 -11.01
C PHE A 266 -11.91 -33.80 -11.89
N SER A 267 -12.36 -32.59 -12.23
CA SER A 267 -13.51 -32.39 -13.14
C SER A 267 -13.23 -32.88 -14.57
N LEU A 268 -11.97 -32.79 -15.03
CA LEU A 268 -11.54 -33.31 -16.32
C LEU A 268 -11.44 -34.86 -16.37
N LYS A 269 -11.22 -35.52 -15.24
CA LYS A 269 -11.18 -37.00 -15.16
C LYS A 269 -12.58 -37.62 -15.03
N ILE A 270 -13.54 -36.94 -14.41
CA ILE A 270 -14.91 -37.45 -14.28
C ILE A 270 -15.68 -37.35 -15.62
N GLY A 271 -15.35 -36.37 -16.47
CA GLY A 271 -15.94 -36.24 -17.80
C GLY A 271 -15.41 -37.22 -18.87
N ARG A 272 -14.32 -37.96 -18.60
CA ARG A 272 -13.75 -38.96 -19.51
C ARG A 272 -14.04 -40.41 -19.15
N ALA A 273 -14.75 -40.67 -18.07
CA ALA A 273 -15.09 -42.02 -17.63
C ALA A 273 -16.51 -42.50 -18.06
N HIS A 274 -17.21 -41.71 -18.84
CA HIS A 274 -18.52 -42.06 -19.41
C HIS A 274 -18.55 -41.69 -20.91
N VAL A 275 -17.80 -42.45 -21.72
CA VAL A 275 -18.11 -42.74 -23.13
C VAL A 275 -17.62 -44.17 -23.41
#